data_5ea887978cc75114cfb21e5faffa27c8
#
_entry.id   5ea887978cc75114cfb21e5faffa27c8
#
_cell.length_a   1.000
_cell.length_b   1.000
_cell.length_c   1.000
_cell.angle_alpha   90.00
_cell.angle_beta   90.00
_cell.angle_gamma   90.00
#
_symmetry.space_group_name_H-M   'P 1'
#
loop_
_entity.id
_entity.type
_entity.pdbx_description
1 polymer ?
#
loop_
_entity_poly.entity_id
_entity_poly.type
_entity_poly.pdbx_seq_one_letter_code
_entity_poly.pdbx_strand_id
1 'polypeptide(L)'
;MVSWRPVRIPKPAAIISLACPQHRCRCHHAQHNRDVKGVAAGFGTMNDQTPDIIIGEQPGWGDPQPFGIATVDERQHLYIIGKTGSGKTTLLRNLILQHIALGHGVGVIDPHGDLAEELLNHIPPKRADHLVYFHPGDLEFPIGLNVIGSVKPDERHLVASGIVAAFKGIWRDSWGPRLEYILYNAVSALLECRNQTLLGVNRLLTDDHYREKIIQQVKDPFIRAFWAEEFASYDERFKREAIAPIQNKIGQFLLNPVVRNILGQVKKKVDLPFVMDNERLFIANLSKGQLGHDKANLLGSLLVTQFQLGAMARANRPESERRDFYLFIDEFQNFSTDAFASILAEARKYRLCLTLSHQYIDQLPEPIRQAVFGNVGTLIAFRIGYTDAEVMTKEFGKTIPATALADLERYEAVVKLLVGGANREPFRAKMLPPLENRVGRREKLIALSRERFTMRREIIESKLQRWMNSQ
;
A
#
# COMPACT_ATOMS: atom_id res chain seq x y z
N MET A 1 8.80 39.64 -11.25
CA MET A 1 7.64 38.83 -11.69
C MET A 1 8.02 38.15 -12.99
N VAL A 2 8.50 36.93 -12.93
CA VAL A 2 8.84 36.13 -14.12
C VAL A 2 7.65 35.21 -14.38
N SER A 3 6.98 35.41 -15.50
CA SER A 3 5.82 34.63 -15.92
C SER A 3 6.29 33.25 -16.41
N TRP A 4 5.86 32.21 -15.71
CA TRP A 4 6.04 30.82 -16.11
C TRP A 4 5.11 30.47 -17.27
N ARG A 5 5.69 29.99 -18.39
CA ARG A 5 4.90 29.33 -19.44
C ARG A 5 4.85 27.83 -19.17
N PRO A 6 3.68 27.17 -19.25
CA PRO A 6 3.59 25.74 -19.02
C PRO A 6 4.27 24.97 -20.14
N VAL A 7 5.08 23.97 -19.77
CA VAL A 7 5.67 22.99 -20.70
C VAL A 7 4.55 22.12 -21.21
N ARG A 8 4.24 22.21 -22.51
CA ARG A 8 3.28 21.31 -23.19
C ARG A 8 3.96 20.01 -23.55
N ILE A 9 3.47 18.91 -22.99
CA ILE A 9 3.81 17.57 -23.46
C ILE A 9 3.12 17.37 -24.82
N PRO A 10 3.81 16.95 -25.89
CA PRO A 10 3.20 16.77 -27.21
C PRO A 10 2.12 15.69 -27.18
N LYS A 11 0.99 15.96 -27.85
CA LYS A 11 -0.11 15.01 -28.06
C LYS A 11 0.36 13.81 -28.87
N PRO A 12 -0.03 12.56 -28.55
CA PRO A 12 0.21 11.43 -29.42
C PRO A 12 -0.58 11.58 -30.72
N ALA A 13 0.10 11.43 -31.86
CA ALA A 13 -0.48 11.48 -33.19
C ALA A 13 -1.51 10.38 -33.39
N ALA A 14 -2.63 10.74 -34.02
CA ALA A 14 -3.71 9.83 -34.40
C ALA A 14 -3.20 8.79 -35.41
N ILE A 15 -3.37 7.50 -35.09
CA ILE A 15 -3.09 6.39 -36.02
C ILE A 15 -4.39 6.04 -36.78
N ILE A 16 -4.31 6.21 -38.06
CA ILE A 16 -5.32 5.81 -39.06
C ILE A 16 -5.36 4.28 -39.10
N SER A 17 -6.58 3.72 -39.07
CA SER A 17 -6.82 2.29 -39.21
C SER A 17 -6.61 1.84 -40.67
N LEU A 18 -5.83 0.79 -40.87
CA LEU A 18 -5.87 -0.04 -42.06
C LEU A 18 -5.94 -1.52 -41.66
N ALA A 19 -6.83 -2.22 -42.32
CA ALA A 19 -7.28 -3.58 -42.05
C ALA A 19 -6.16 -4.63 -42.24
N CYS A 20 -6.23 -5.67 -41.40
CA CYS A 20 -5.42 -6.88 -41.42
C CYS A 20 -5.95 -7.96 -42.34
N PRO A 21 -5.12 -8.79 -42.98
CA PRO A 21 -5.39 -10.22 -43.03
C PRO A 21 -4.27 -11.08 -42.44
N GLN A 22 -4.75 -12.15 -41.82
CA GLN A 22 -4.13 -13.26 -41.16
C GLN A 22 -2.72 -13.71 -41.64
N HIS A 23 -1.74 -13.87 -40.78
CA HIS A 23 -0.99 -15.10 -40.46
C HIS A 23 0.21 -14.90 -39.53
N ARG A 24 0.23 -15.78 -38.54
CA ARG A 24 1.37 -16.27 -37.73
C ARG A 24 2.27 -15.28 -36.96
N CYS A 25 2.06 -15.36 -35.67
CA CYS A 25 2.87 -14.79 -34.59
C CYS A 25 4.28 -15.38 -34.47
N ARG A 26 5.23 -14.53 -34.27
CA ARG A 26 6.29 -14.59 -33.24
C ARG A 26 7.08 -13.29 -33.26
N CYS A 27 7.35 -12.76 -32.02
CA CYS A 27 8.29 -11.65 -31.78
C CYS A 27 7.85 -10.23 -32.19
N HIS A 28 7.15 -9.52 -31.28
CA HIS A 28 7.12 -8.06 -31.28
C HIS A 28 7.08 -7.51 -29.83
N HIS A 29 8.21 -7.60 -29.16
CA HIS A 29 8.41 -6.90 -27.88
C HIS A 29 9.48 -5.78 -27.97
N ALA A 30 9.93 -5.43 -29.17
CA ALA A 30 11.09 -4.52 -29.35
C ALA A 30 10.76 -3.19 -30.04
N GLN A 31 9.50 -2.86 -30.35
CA GLN A 31 9.22 -1.66 -31.18
C GLN A 31 8.47 -0.51 -30.49
N HIS A 32 8.06 -0.65 -29.22
CA HIS A 32 7.35 0.45 -28.52
C HIS A 32 8.23 1.43 -27.76
N ASN A 33 9.56 1.22 -27.77
CA ASN A 33 10.50 2.05 -27.02
C ASN A 33 11.16 3.17 -27.86
N ARG A 34 10.73 3.42 -29.10
CA ARG A 34 11.43 4.41 -29.96
C ARG A 34 10.86 5.82 -29.91
N ASP A 35 9.62 6.02 -29.50
CA ASP A 35 9.00 7.35 -29.56
C ASP A 35 9.24 8.21 -28.33
N VAL A 36 9.77 7.63 -27.24
CA VAL A 36 10.21 8.39 -26.03
C VAL A 36 11.66 8.89 -26.14
N LYS A 37 12.44 8.37 -27.09
CA LYS A 37 13.87 8.72 -27.26
C LYS A 37 14.12 10.08 -27.92
N GLY A 38 13.10 10.75 -28.43
CA GLY A 38 13.26 12.04 -29.13
C GLY A 38 13.57 13.25 -28.23
N VAL A 39 13.47 13.14 -26.91
CA VAL A 39 13.74 14.25 -25.97
C VAL A 39 15.12 14.13 -25.31
N ALA A 40 15.81 13.00 -25.46
CA ALA A 40 17.06 12.70 -24.76
C ALA A 40 18.33 12.96 -25.57
N ALA A 41 18.27 13.57 -26.77
CA ALA A 41 19.41 13.74 -27.65
C ALA A 41 20.26 15.01 -27.37
N GLY A 42 20.54 15.29 -26.09
CA GLY A 42 21.37 16.42 -25.68
C GLY A 42 22.30 16.17 -24.49
N PHE A 43 22.42 14.94 -24.01
CA PHE A 43 23.15 14.66 -22.78
C PHE A 43 24.54 14.08 -23.08
N GLY A 44 25.57 14.82 -22.71
CA GLY A 44 26.96 14.39 -22.71
C GLY A 44 27.19 13.18 -21.80
N THR A 45 27.98 12.25 -22.28
CA THR A 45 28.49 11.01 -21.68
C THR A 45 28.50 10.91 -20.16
N MET A 46 27.42 10.43 -19.59
CA MET A 46 27.36 9.74 -18.32
C MET A 46 26.55 8.44 -18.51
N ASN A 47 27.07 7.32 -18.00
CA ASN A 47 26.55 5.96 -18.10
C ASN A 47 25.08 5.79 -18.50
N ASP A 48 24.83 4.96 -19.46
CA ASP A 48 23.74 4.63 -20.37
C ASP A 48 22.36 4.28 -19.76
N GLN A 49 21.91 4.90 -18.67
CA GLN A 49 20.54 4.74 -18.16
C GLN A 49 19.83 6.09 -18.08
N THR A 50 19.10 6.44 -19.15
CA THR A 50 18.10 7.51 -19.07
C THR A 50 17.07 7.16 -17.99
N PRO A 51 16.70 8.08 -17.08
CA PRO A 51 15.73 7.81 -16.04
C PRO A 51 14.35 7.53 -16.67
N ASP A 52 13.68 6.49 -16.19
CA ASP A 52 12.33 6.15 -16.65
C ASP A 52 11.28 7.10 -16.04
N ILE A 53 11.53 7.54 -14.83
CA ILE A 53 10.65 8.40 -14.03
C ILE A 53 11.37 9.71 -13.73
N ILE A 54 10.82 10.84 -14.19
CA ILE A 54 11.38 12.16 -13.91
C ILE A 54 10.85 12.69 -12.57
N ILE A 55 11.77 13.13 -11.71
CA ILE A 55 11.46 13.60 -10.36
C ILE A 55 11.47 15.13 -10.29
N GLY A 56 12.47 15.76 -10.89
CA GLY A 56 12.69 17.18 -10.77
C GLY A 56 13.82 17.69 -11.66
N GLU A 57 14.27 18.88 -11.33
CA GLU A 57 15.37 19.57 -12.01
C GLU A 57 16.46 19.93 -11.00
N GLN A 58 17.70 19.66 -11.33
CA GLN A 58 18.86 20.09 -10.56
C GLN A 58 19.31 21.46 -11.04
N PRO A 59 19.39 22.48 -10.19
CA PRO A 59 19.99 23.76 -10.52
C PRO A 59 21.47 23.58 -10.83
N GLY A 60 21.96 24.22 -11.90
CA GLY A 60 23.37 24.18 -12.34
C GLY A 60 23.79 25.49 -12.98
N TRP A 61 25.03 25.54 -13.43
CA TRP A 61 25.52 26.64 -14.29
C TRP A 61 24.93 26.44 -15.71
N GLY A 62 23.87 27.21 -16.04
CA GLY A 62 23.10 27.12 -17.27
C GLY A 62 21.66 26.70 -17.02
N ASP A 63 21.04 26.03 -18.01
CA ASP A 63 19.66 25.56 -17.88
C ASP A 63 19.57 24.43 -16.85
N PRO A 64 18.49 24.40 -16.00
CA PRO A 64 18.26 23.34 -15.06
C PRO A 64 18.23 21.97 -15.75
N GLN A 65 18.92 20.99 -15.19
CA GLN A 65 18.99 19.65 -15.77
C GLN A 65 17.93 18.74 -15.14
N PRO A 66 17.03 18.13 -15.94
CA PRO A 66 16.08 17.16 -15.41
C PRO A 66 16.79 15.92 -14.88
N PHE A 67 16.34 15.42 -13.75
CA PHE A 67 16.81 14.16 -13.18
C PHE A 67 15.63 13.27 -12.79
N GLY A 68 15.95 12.00 -12.64
CA GLY A 68 14.93 11.00 -12.29
C GLY A 68 15.55 9.72 -11.78
N ILE A 69 14.74 8.70 -11.71
CA ILE A 69 15.12 7.38 -11.21
C ILE A 69 14.79 6.31 -12.27
N ALA A 70 15.67 5.33 -12.41
CA ALA A 70 15.36 4.14 -13.19
C ALA A 70 14.44 3.22 -12.40
N THR A 71 13.45 2.59 -13.05
CA THR A 71 12.50 1.69 -12.39
C THR A 71 13.18 0.52 -11.68
N VAL A 72 14.35 0.10 -12.16
CA VAL A 72 15.17 -0.94 -11.51
C VAL A 72 15.72 -0.49 -10.15
N ASP A 73 16.06 0.79 -10.00
CA ASP A 73 16.59 1.35 -8.76
C ASP A 73 15.49 1.60 -7.72
N GLU A 74 14.24 1.81 -8.17
CA GLU A 74 13.07 1.91 -7.27
C GLU A 74 12.77 0.62 -6.49
N ARG A 75 13.32 -0.52 -6.91
CA ARG A 75 13.26 -1.77 -6.13
C ARG A 75 13.94 -1.64 -4.78
N GLN A 76 14.82 -0.66 -4.60
CA GLN A 76 15.45 -0.34 -3.32
C GLN A 76 14.70 0.74 -2.53
N HIS A 77 13.43 0.94 -2.86
CA HIS A 77 12.48 1.79 -2.15
C HIS A 77 12.82 3.29 -2.17
N LEU A 78 11.79 4.11 -2.02
CA LEU A 78 11.89 5.56 -1.86
C LEU A 78 11.35 5.97 -0.49
N TYR A 79 12.03 6.93 0.15
CA TYR A 79 11.57 7.57 1.36
C TYR A 79 11.47 9.09 1.16
N ILE A 80 10.31 9.65 1.47
CA ILE A 80 9.98 11.06 1.27
C ILE A 80 9.54 11.65 2.61
N ILE A 81 10.26 12.69 3.06
CA ILE A 81 9.93 13.39 4.30
C ILE A 81 9.76 14.89 4.06
N GLY A 82 8.87 15.52 4.82
CA GLY A 82 8.68 16.98 4.77
C GLY A 82 7.42 17.46 5.45
N LYS A 83 7.40 18.70 5.89
CA LYS A 83 6.23 19.35 6.48
C LYS A 83 5.03 19.40 5.52
N THR A 84 3.84 19.56 6.08
CA THR A 84 2.63 19.80 5.29
C THR A 84 2.80 21.02 4.38
N GLY A 85 2.34 20.91 3.12
CA GLY A 85 2.44 21.97 2.13
C GLY A 85 3.83 22.16 1.49
N SER A 86 4.82 21.34 1.80
CA SER A 86 6.17 21.42 1.22
C SER A 86 6.26 20.90 -0.23
N GLY A 87 5.35 20.05 -0.68
CA GLY A 87 5.33 19.49 -2.04
C GLY A 87 5.29 17.96 -2.11
N LYS A 88 5.29 17.24 -0.96
CA LYS A 88 5.27 15.76 -0.92
C LYS A 88 4.17 15.13 -1.77
N THR A 89 2.92 15.53 -1.54
CA THR A 89 1.75 14.98 -2.25
C THR A 89 1.82 15.24 -3.75
N THR A 90 2.36 16.40 -4.17
CA THR A 90 2.60 16.70 -5.58
C THR A 90 3.63 15.75 -6.19
N LEU A 91 4.73 15.49 -5.48
CA LEU A 91 5.74 14.52 -5.92
C LEU A 91 5.14 13.11 -6.00
N LEU A 92 4.46 12.62 -4.94
CA LEU A 92 3.79 11.31 -4.96
C LEU A 92 2.85 11.18 -6.15
N ARG A 93 1.99 12.19 -6.36
CA ARG A 93 1.06 12.22 -7.49
C ARG A 93 1.79 12.10 -8.83
N ASN A 94 2.84 12.90 -9.03
CA ASN A 94 3.60 12.89 -10.28
C ASN A 94 4.29 11.55 -10.54
N LEU A 95 4.86 10.91 -9.51
CA LEU A 95 5.44 9.56 -9.61
C LEU A 95 4.35 8.54 -10.00
N ILE A 96 3.24 8.53 -9.28
CA ILE A 96 2.12 7.61 -9.53
C ILE A 96 1.60 7.74 -10.97
N LEU A 97 1.40 8.97 -11.45
CA LEU A 97 0.87 9.21 -12.80
C LEU A 97 1.83 8.75 -13.89
N GLN A 98 3.14 8.91 -13.70
CA GLN A 98 4.14 8.40 -14.63
C GLN A 98 4.12 6.86 -14.68
N HIS A 99 4.07 6.17 -13.51
CA HIS A 99 3.92 4.71 -13.48
C HIS A 99 2.63 4.23 -14.16
N ILE A 100 1.51 4.91 -13.95
CA ILE A 100 0.24 4.58 -14.61
C ILE A 100 0.37 4.73 -16.13
N ALA A 101 1.03 5.80 -16.60
CA ALA A 101 1.25 6.06 -18.03
C ALA A 101 2.16 5.01 -18.68
N LEU A 102 3.19 4.55 -17.98
CA LEU A 102 4.11 3.50 -18.42
C LEU A 102 3.48 2.09 -18.39
N GLY A 103 2.27 1.94 -17.84
CA GLY A 103 1.56 0.66 -17.79
C GLY A 103 1.84 -0.18 -16.55
N HIS A 104 2.61 0.31 -15.60
CA HIS A 104 3.01 -0.42 -14.40
C HIS A 104 1.84 -0.72 -13.45
N GLY A 105 1.99 -1.78 -12.64
CA GLY A 105 1.11 -2.06 -11.51
C GLY A 105 1.36 -1.07 -10.37
N VAL A 106 0.29 -0.42 -9.90
CA VAL A 106 0.39 0.63 -8.89
C VAL A 106 -0.61 0.39 -7.76
N GLY A 107 -0.12 0.44 -6.52
CA GLY A 107 -0.92 0.52 -5.30
C GLY A 107 -0.76 1.90 -4.65
N VAL A 108 -1.86 2.47 -4.17
CA VAL A 108 -1.86 3.73 -3.42
C VAL A 108 -2.66 3.55 -2.14
N ILE A 109 -2.09 3.90 -0.99
CA ILE A 109 -2.79 3.92 0.29
C ILE A 109 -2.74 5.36 0.79
N ASP A 110 -3.91 6.01 0.79
CA ASP A 110 -4.07 7.41 1.14
C ASP A 110 -5.00 7.56 2.35
N PRO A 111 -4.46 7.96 3.53
CA PRO A 111 -5.27 8.15 4.75
C PRO A 111 -6.10 9.45 4.75
N HIS A 112 -5.83 10.38 3.85
CA HIS A 112 -6.56 11.65 3.75
C HIS A 112 -7.67 11.57 2.69
N GLY A 113 -7.45 10.86 1.60
CA GLY A 113 -8.38 10.66 0.50
C GLY A 113 -8.22 11.64 -0.65
N ASP A 114 -7.59 12.78 -0.44
CA ASP A 114 -7.44 13.85 -1.44
C ASP A 114 -6.59 13.40 -2.64
N LEU A 115 -5.46 12.70 -2.38
CA LEU A 115 -4.61 12.15 -3.42
C LEU A 115 -5.35 11.07 -4.22
N ALA A 116 -6.05 10.17 -3.53
CA ALA A 116 -6.82 9.10 -4.15
C ALA A 116 -7.92 9.65 -5.08
N GLU A 117 -8.65 10.68 -4.64
CA GLU A 117 -9.69 11.32 -5.45
C GLU A 117 -9.12 12.09 -6.65
N GLU A 118 -8.00 12.78 -6.45
CA GLU A 118 -7.35 13.50 -7.52
C GLU A 118 -6.85 12.55 -8.61
N LEU A 119 -6.23 11.42 -8.24
CA LEU A 119 -5.74 10.43 -9.18
C LEU A 119 -6.82 9.90 -10.13
N LEU A 120 -8.06 9.73 -9.66
CA LEU A 120 -9.17 9.27 -10.50
C LEU A 120 -9.43 10.19 -11.71
N ASN A 121 -9.13 11.49 -11.59
CA ASN A 121 -9.30 12.43 -12.69
C ASN A 121 -8.24 12.28 -13.79
N HIS A 122 -7.14 11.54 -13.52
CA HIS A 122 -5.99 11.42 -14.40
C HIS A 122 -5.80 10.03 -15.01
N ILE A 123 -6.53 9.01 -14.56
CA ILE A 123 -6.40 7.64 -15.07
C ILE A 123 -6.83 7.58 -16.54
N PRO A 124 -5.93 7.14 -17.45
CA PRO A 124 -6.25 7.05 -18.86
C PRO A 124 -7.29 5.96 -19.16
N PRO A 125 -8.10 6.11 -20.23
CA PRO A 125 -9.15 5.16 -20.59
C PRO A 125 -8.69 3.71 -20.69
N LYS A 126 -7.49 3.48 -21.20
CA LYS A 126 -6.88 2.14 -21.36
C LYS A 126 -6.63 1.43 -20.02
N ARG A 127 -6.54 2.19 -18.91
CA ARG A 127 -6.30 1.65 -17.56
C ARG A 127 -7.57 1.58 -16.70
N ALA A 128 -8.72 2.06 -17.22
CA ALA A 128 -9.98 2.10 -16.48
C ALA A 128 -10.42 0.72 -15.99
N ASP A 129 -10.28 -0.31 -16.83
CA ASP A 129 -10.63 -1.69 -16.49
C ASP A 129 -9.67 -2.37 -15.51
N HIS A 130 -8.54 -1.75 -15.26
CA HIS A 130 -7.52 -2.25 -14.36
C HIS A 130 -7.67 -1.70 -12.92
N LEU A 131 -8.59 -0.75 -12.69
CA LEU A 131 -8.73 -0.06 -11.43
C LEU A 131 -9.58 -0.84 -10.42
N VAL A 132 -9.02 -1.03 -9.23
CA VAL A 132 -9.72 -1.35 -7.99
C VAL A 132 -9.71 -0.09 -7.13
N TYR A 133 -10.86 0.54 -6.94
CA TYR A 133 -11.01 1.70 -6.05
C TYR A 133 -11.57 1.24 -4.71
N PHE A 134 -10.69 1.13 -3.70
CA PHE A 134 -11.05 0.73 -2.34
C PHE A 134 -11.44 1.96 -1.54
N HIS A 135 -12.75 2.17 -1.37
CA HIS A 135 -13.29 3.35 -0.67
C HIS A 135 -14.28 2.92 0.43
N PRO A 136 -13.80 2.69 1.67
CA PRO A 136 -14.66 2.35 2.82
C PRO A 136 -15.73 3.38 3.14
N GLY A 137 -15.54 4.64 2.76
CA GLY A 137 -16.54 5.70 2.90
C GLY A 137 -17.75 5.55 2.00
N ASP A 138 -17.72 4.64 1.03
CA ASP A 138 -18.87 4.27 0.19
C ASP A 138 -19.79 3.31 0.94
N LEU A 139 -20.67 3.87 1.76
CA LEU A 139 -21.55 3.09 2.65
C LEU A 139 -22.63 2.29 1.91
N GLU A 140 -23.00 2.72 0.72
CA GLU A 140 -24.05 2.06 -0.08
C GLU A 140 -23.50 0.85 -0.85
N PHE A 141 -22.22 0.92 -1.26
CA PHE A 141 -21.55 -0.14 -2.01
C PHE A 141 -20.23 -0.57 -1.34
N PRO A 142 -20.29 -1.21 -0.15
CA PRO A 142 -19.08 -1.64 0.55
C PRO A 142 -18.26 -2.63 -0.26
N ILE A 143 -16.96 -2.36 -0.38
CA ILE A 143 -15.99 -3.26 -1.01
C ILE A 143 -15.56 -4.34 -0.01
N GLY A 144 -15.57 -5.61 -0.42
CA GLY A 144 -15.21 -6.73 0.47
C GLY A 144 -13.69 -6.92 0.58
N LEU A 145 -13.21 -6.99 1.81
CA LEU A 145 -11.82 -7.32 2.14
C LEU A 145 -11.79 -8.52 3.10
N ASN A 146 -11.84 -9.74 2.57
CA ASN A 146 -11.68 -10.95 3.40
C ASN A 146 -10.20 -11.30 3.51
N VAL A 147 -9.58 -10.89 4.61
CA VAL A 147 -8.15 -11.09 4.88
C VAL A 147 -7.79 -12.53 5.27
N ILE A 148 -8.79 -13.36 5.63
CA ILE A 148 -8.60 -14.78 5.95
C ILE A 148 -9.15 -15.72 4.88
N GLY A 149 -9.73 -15.17 3.81
CA GLY A 149 -10.35 -15.97 2.75
C GLY A 149 -9.33 -16.60 1.82
N SER A 150 -9.44 -17.92 1.59
CA SER A 150 -8.66 -18.67 0.59
C SER A 150 -7.14 -18.56 0.76
N VAL A 151 -6.66 -18.73 2.00
CA VAL A 151 -5.23 -18.74 2.33
C VAL A 151 -4.69 -20.17 2.23
N LYS A 152 -3.52 -20.34 1.58
CA LYS A 152 -2.85 -21.64 1.49
C LYS A 152 -2.39 -22.13 2.86
N PRO A 153 -2.34 -23.45 3.11
CA PRO A 153 -1.96 -24.00 4.41
C PRO A 153 -0.62 -23.49 4.94
N ASP A 154 0.39 -23.44 4.10
CA ASP A 154 1.75 -22.98 4.39
C ASP A 154 1.87 -21.48 4.66
N GLU A 155 0.90 -20.67 4.22
CA GLU A 155 0.86 -19.22 4.43
C GLU A 155 0.02 -18.79 5.66
N ARG A 156 -0.78 -19.70 6.26
CA ARG A 156 -1.76 -19.38 7.33
C ARG A 156 -1.12 -18.73 8.54
N HIS A 157 0.02 -19.24 8.99
CA HIS A 157 0.75 -18.72 10.15
C HIS A 157 1.22 -17.26 9.92
N LEU A 158 1.64 -16.92 8.70
CA LEU A 158 2.04 -15.57 8.33
C LEU A 158 0.83 -14.62 8.32
N VAL A 159 -0.30 -15.10 7.76
CA VAL A 159 -1.55 -14.32 7.74
C VAL A 159 -2.06 -14.08 9.15
N ALA A 160 -2.06 -15.11 10.02
CA ALA A 160 -2.48 -14.96 11.41
C ALA A 160 -1.62 -13.94 12.15
N SER A 161 -0.28 -14.07 12.07
CA SER A 161 0.66 -13.13 12.68
C SER A 161 0.48 -11.70 12.15
N GLY A 162 0.29 -11.54 10.84
CA GLY A 162 0.09 -10.23 10.22
C GLY A 162 -1.21 -9.55 10.66
N ILE A 163 -2.32 -10.30 10.79
CA ILE A 163 -3.59 -9.78 11.31
C ILE A 163 -3.44 -9.36 12.78
N VAL A 164 -2.82 -10.20 13.61
CA VAL A 164 -2.55 -9.89 15.02
C VAL A 164 -1.69 -8.64 15.14
N ALA A 165 -0.64 -8.52 14.33
CA ALA A 165 0.23 -7.33 14.31
C ALA A 165 -0.51 -6.05 13.88
N ALA A 166 -1.46 -6.13 12.93
CA ALA A 166 -2.29 -5.00 12.53
C ALA A 166 -3.16 -4.48 13.69
N PHE A 167 -3.77 -5.37 14.45
CA PHE A 167 -4.51 -4.99 15.65
C PHE A 167 -3.59 -4.46 16.76
N LYS A 168 -2.45 -5.11 17.01
CA LYS A 168 -1.45 -4.68 17.99
C LYS A 168 -0.94 -3.27 17.71
N GLY A 169 -0.74 -2.92 16.45
CA GLY A 169 -0.30 -1.59 16.04
C GLY A 169 -1.22 -0.45 16.51
N ILE A 170 -2.52 -0.72 16.65
CA ILE A 170 -3.53 0.28 17.10
C ILE A 170 -3.50 0.47 18.63
N TRP A 171 -3.23 -0.60 19.37
CA TRP A 171 -3.30 -0.59 20.85
C TRP A 171 -1.99 -0.98 21.53
N ARG A 172 -0.85 -0.51 21.01
CA ARG A 172 0.48 -0.88 21.51
C ARG A 172 0.60 -0.81 23.03
N ASP A 173 0.15 0.29 23.65
CA ASP A 173 0.29 0.56 25.07
C ASP A 173 -0.59 -0.31 25.97
N SER A 174 -1.63 -0.91 25.43
CA SER A 174 -2.59 -1.72 26.19
C SER A 174 -2.72 -3.15 25.65
N TRP A 175 -1.73 -3.61 24.88
CA TRP A 175 -1.69 -4.95 24.32
C TRP A 175 -1.01 -5.93 25.27
N GLY A 176 -1.68 -7.02 25.61
CA GLY A 176 -1.16 -8.03 26.53
C GLY A 176 -0.85 -9.36 25.86
N PRO A 177 0.11 -10.14 26.38
CA PRO A 177 0.51 -11.42 25.77
C PRO A 177 -0.63 -12.45 25.73
N ARG A 178 -1.52 -12.48 26.73
CA ARG A 178 -2.69 -13.36 26.73
C ARG A 178 -3.68 -13.02 25.62
N LEU A 179 -3.96 -11.72 25.43
CA LEU A 179 -4.80 -11.25 24.31
C LEU A 179 -4.21 -11.70 22.98
N GLU A 180 -2.91 -11.50 22.80
CA GLU A 180 -2.17 -11.89 21.59
C GLU A 180 -2.28 -13.40 21.33
N TYR A 181 -2.07 -14.21 22.34
CA TYR A 181 -2.12 -15.67 22.26
C TYR A 181 -3.51 -16.20 21.88
N ILE A 182 -4.56 -15.71 22.57
CA ILE A 182 -5.94 -16.14 22.28
C ILE A 182 -6.38 -15.65 20.89
N LEU A 183 -6.04 -14.41 20.52
CA LEU A 183 -6.39 -13.87 19.19
C LEU A 183 -5.68 -14.63 18.07
N TYR A 184 -4.39 -14.94 18.25
CA TYR A 184 -3.65 -15.73 17.28
C TYR A 184 -4.29 -17.11 17.06
N ASN A 185 -4.65 -17.82 18.12
CA ASN A 185 -5.34 -19.10 18.03
C ASN A 185 -6.72 -18.96 17.39
N ALA A 186 -7.45 -17.87 17.66
CA ALA A 186 -8.75 -17.64 17.05
C ALA A 186 -8.64 -17.39 15.53
N VAL A 187 -7.73 -16.54 15.10
CA VAL A 187 -7.51 -16.29 13.68
C VAL A 187 -6.98 -17.55 12.98
N SER A 188 -6.08 -18.30 13.61
CA SER A 188 -5.52 -19.54 13.06
C SER A 188 -6.59 -20.62 12.85
N ALA A 189 -7.49 -20.80 13.82
CA ALA A 189 -8.62 -21.73 13.68
C ALA A 189 -9.57 -21.33 12.53
N LEU A 190 -9.88 -20.04 12.40
CA LEU A 190 -10.73 -19.56 11.31
C LEU A 190 -10.07 -19.69 9.93
N LEU A 191 -8.74 -19.55 9.83
CA LEU A 191 -7.99 -19.74 8.61
C LEU A 191 -8.02 -21.18 8.07
N GLU A 192 -8.25 -22.14 8.94
CA GLU A 192 -8.42 -23.55 8.53
C GLU A 192 -9.81 -23.88 8.01
N CYS A 193 -10.79 -23.07 8.39
CA CYS A 193 -12.19 -23.30 8.08
C CYS A 193 -12.63 -22.58 6.81
N ARG A 194 -13.51 -23.22 6.04
CA ARG A 194 -14.06 -22.61 4.82
C ARG A 194 -15.09 -21.54 5.16
N ASN A 195 -15.19 -20.54 4.30
CA ASN A 195 -16.21 -19.50 4.35
C ASN A 195 -16.22 -18.67 5.66
N GLN A 196 -15.07 -18.54 6.29
CA GLN A 196 -14.92 -17.72 7.48
C GLN A 196 -14.48 -16.27 7.16
N THR A 197 -14.74 -15.40 8.11
CA THR A 197 -14.32 -14.00 8.11
C THR A 197 -13.82 -13.62 9.50
N LEU A 198 -13.15 -12.46 9.64
CA LEU A 198 -12.71 -11.99 10.97
C LEU A 198 -13.87 -11.80 11.99
N LEU A 199 -15.11 -11.66 11.51
CA LEU A 199 -16.28 -11.60 12.41
C LEU A 199 -16.43 -12.88 13.25
N GLY A 200 -15.92 -14.01 12.75
CA GLY A 200 -15.91 -15.28 13.47
C GLY A 200 -15.09 -15.26 14.77
N VAL A 201 -14.12 -14.34 14.90
CA VAL A 201 -13.29 -14.24 16.12
C VAL A 201 -14.16 -14.03 17.36
N ASN A 202 -15.05 -13.04 17.34
CA ASN A 202 -15.91 -12.77 18.50
C ASN A 202 -16.85 -13.95 18.78
N ARG A 203 -17.43 -14.54 17.73
CA ARG A 203 -18.35 -15.68 17.86
C ARG A 203 -17.63 -16.92 18.40
N LEU A 204 -16.39 -17.17 17.97
CA LEU A 204 -15.56 -18.28 18.47
C LEU A 204 -15.31 -18.18 19.98
N LEU A 205 -15.19 -16.95 20.50
CA LEU A 205 -14.97 -16.69 21.92
C LEU A 205 -16.23 -16.84 22.77
N THR A 206 -17.42 -16.56 22.22
CA THR A 206 -18.66 -16.40 23.00
C THR A 206 -19.76 -17.44 22.72
N ASP A 207 -19.70 -18.12 21.58
CA ASP A 207 -20.70 -19.09 21.12
C ASP A 207 -20.10 -20.49 21.12
N ASP A 208 -20.48 -21.30 22.10
CA ASP A 208 -19.93 -22.65 22.31
C ASP A 208 -20.23 -23.56 21.11
N HIS A 209 -21.46 -23.49 20.57
CA HIS A 209 -21.87 -24.31 19.44
C HIS A 209 -21.10 -23.93 18.14
N TYR A 210 -20.92 -22.64 17.89
CA TYR A 210 -20.11 -22.18 16.78
C TYR A 210 -18.65 -22.63 16.96
N ARG A 211 -18.11 -22.55 18.18
CA ARG A 211 -16.75 -22.98 18.49
C ARG A 211 -16.56 -24.47 18.23
N GLU A 212 -17.50 -25.32 18.66
CA GLU A 212 -17.44 -26.76 18.39
C GLU A 212 -17.42 -27.06 16.88
N LYS A 213 -18.27 -26.40 16.09
CA LYS A 213 -18.28 -26.53 14.63
C LYS A 213 -16.94 -26.15 13.99
N ILE A 214 -16.26 -25.10 14.51
CA ILE A 214 -14.94 -24.70 14.04
C ILE A 214 -13.89 -25.74 14.43
N ILE A 215 -13.86 -26.18 15.69
CA ILE A 215 -12.88 -27.16 16.19
C ILE A 215 -12.92 -28.47 15.38
N GLN A 216 -14.11 -28.93 14.98
CA GLN A 216 -14.27 -30.13 14.16
C GLN A 216 -13.60 -30.00 12.77
N GLN A 217 -13.44 -28.80 12.25
CA GLN A 217 -12.82 -28.53 10.95
C GLN A 217 -11.32 -28.25 11.07
N VAL A 218 -10.82 -27.90 12.25
CA VAL A 218 -9.40 -27.58 12.50
C VAL A 218 -8.59 -28.89 12.41
N LYS A 219 -7.55 -28.86 11.57
CA LYS A 219 -6.67 -30.02 11.32
C LYS A 219 -5.39 -29.98 12.14
N ASP A 220 -4.88 -28.76 12.41
CA ASP A 220 -3.68 -28.57 13.22
C ASP A 220 -3.94 -29.03 14.65
N PRO A 221 -3.15 -30.02 15.16
CA PRO A 221 -3.39 -30.61 16.48
C PRO A 221 -3.14 -29.62 17.62
N PHE A 222 -2.23 -28.65 17.45
CA PHE A 222 -1.93 -27.65 18.49
C PHE A 222 -3.04 -26.62 18.60
N ILE A 223 -3.55 -26.12 17.47
CA ILE A 223 -4.70 -25.19 17.47
C ILE A 223 -5.94 -25.90 18.02
N ARG A 224 -6.14 -27.17 17.64
CA ARG A 224 -7.27 -27.97 18.18
C ARG A 224 -7.16 -28.17 19.68
N ALA A 225 -5.98 -28.56 20.20
CA ALA A 225 -5.72 -28.77 21.62
C ALA A 225 -5.95 -27.47 22.41
N PHE A 226 -5.51 -26.32 21.91
CA PHE A 226 -5.79 -25.05 22.53
C PHE A 226 -7.30 -24.85 22.78
N TRP A 227 -8.14 -25.06 21.76
CA TRP A 227 -9.58 -24.83 21.89
C TRP A 227 -10.33 -25.92 22.64
N ALA A 228 -9.96 -27.21 22.43
CA ALA A 228 -10.67 -28.35 22.99
C ALA A 228 -10.25 -28.67 24.43
N GLU A 229 -9.03 -28.31 24.82
CA GLU A 229 -8.46 -28.66 26.13
C GLU A 229 -8.17 -27.40 26.94
N GLU A 230 -7.24 -26.53 26.49
CA GLU A 230 -6.80 -25.39 27.25
C GLU A 230 -7.93 -24.36 27.48
N PHE A 231 -8.53 -23.83 26.40
CA PHE A 231 -9.61 -22.85 26.50
C PHE A 231 -10.86 -23.43 27.14
N ALA A 232 -11.17 -24.70 26.90
CA ALA A 232 -12.30 -25.39 27.50
C ALA A 232 -12.12 -25.58 29.02
N SER A 233 -10.87 -25.70 29.52
CA SER A 233 -10.57 -25.84 30.95
C SER A 233 -10.67 -24.53 31.75
N TYR A 234 -10.79 -23.38 31.06
CA TYR A 234 -10.94 -22.09 31.73
C TYR A 234 -12.26 -22.04 32.52
N ASP A 235 -12.19 -21.74 33.80
CA ASP A 235 -13.39 -21.43 34.57
C ASP A 235 -14.08 -20.15 34.04
N GLU A 236 -15.37 -20.01 34.32
CA GLU A 236 -16.21 -18.93 33.78
C GLU A 236 -15.72 -17.52 34.17
N ARG A 237 -15.04 -17.36 35.30
CA ARG A 237 -14.47 -16.09 35.71
C ARG A 237 -13.22 -15.77 34.92
N PHE A 238 -12.28 -16.70 34.84
CA PHE A 238 -11.05 -16.55 34.09
C PHE A 238 -11.33 -16.38 32.59
N LYS A 239 -12.27 -17.15 32.03
CA LYS A 239 -12.72 -17.04 30.63
C LYS A 239 -13.20 -15.63 30.33
N ARG A 240 -14.08 -15.05 31.17
CA ARG A 240 -14.53 -13.66 31.01
C ARG A 240 -13.39 -12.64 31.07
N GLU A 241 -12.48 -12.78 32.03
CA GLU A 241 -11.31 -11.90 32.17
C GLU A 241 -10.36 -12.00 30.94
N ALA A 242 -10.18 -13.20 30.39
CA ALA A 242 -9.32 -13.44 29.23
C ALA A 242 -9.92 -12.90 27.93
N ILE A 243 -11.24 -13.00 27.76
CA ILE A 243 -11.97 -12.58 26.55
C ILE A 243 -12.24 -11.07 26.52
N ALA A 244 -12.51 -10.44 27.67
CA ALA A 244 -12.92 -9.05 27.76
C ALA A 244 -11.98 -8.07 27.01
N PRO A 245 -10.65 -8.16 27.11
CA PRO A 245 -9.75 -7.28 26.35
C PRO A 245 -9.90 -7.43 24.83
N ILE A 246 -10.17 -8.67 24.33
CA ILE A 246 -10.36 -8.93 22.90
C ILE A 246 -11.68 -8.31 22.45
N GLN A 247 -12.77 -8.52 23.20
CA GLN A 247 -14.07 -7.96 22.89
C GLN A 247 -14.06 -6.43 22.90
N ASN A 248 -13.42 -5.81 23.89
CA ASN A 248 -13.34 -4.37 24.03
C ASN A 248 -12.53 -3.71 22.89
N LYS A 249 -11.50 -4.36 22.38
CA LYS A 249 -10.66 -3.83 21.30
C LYS A 249 -11.17 -4.26 19.92
N ILE A 250 -11.16 -5.55 19.67
CA ILE A 250 -11.45 -6.12 18.36
C ILE A 250 -12.95 -6.16 18.10
N GLY A 251 -13.75 -6.51 19.13
CA GLY A 251 -15.19 -6.55 19.03
C GLY A 251 -15.79 -5.20 18.62
N GLN A 252 -15.34 -4.09 19.19
CA GLN A 252 -15.82 -2.76 18.81
C GLN A 252 -15.60 -2.47 17.31
N PHE A 253 -14.46 -2.85 16.75
CA PHE A 253 -14.19 -2.67 15.32
C PHE A 253 -15.09 -3.54 14.45
N LEU A 254 -15.20 -4.81 14.79
CA LEU A 254 -15.99 -5.77 14.02
C LEU A 254 -17.51 -5.50 14.10
N LEU A 255 -17.96 -4.85 15.17
CA LEU A 255 -19.36 -4.43 15.32
C LEU A 255 -19.67 -3.12 14.58
N ASN A 256 -18.66 -2.30 14.26
CA ASN A 256 -18.88 -1.08 13.50
C ASN A 256 -19.42 -1.42 12.10
N PRO A 257 -20.56 -0.83 11.66
CA PRO A 257 -21.20 -1.21 10.39
C PRO A 257 -20.29 -1.10 9.18
N VAL A 258 -19.44 -0.07 9.10
CA VAL A 258 -18.52 0.13 7.97
C VAL A 258 -17.50 -1.02 7.91
N VAL A 259 -16.77 -1.26 9.00
CA VAL A 259 -15.74 -2.30 9.08
C VAL A 259 -16.37 -3.69 8.93
N ARG A 260 -17.51 -3.92 9.59
CA ARG A 260 -18.26 -5.18 9.50
C ARG A 260 -18.67 -5.51 8.07
N ASN A 261 -19.18 -4.53 7.32
CA ASN A 261 -19.62 -4.75 5.95
C ASN A 261 -18.44 -4.97 4.99
N ILE A 262 -17.25 -4.51 5.33
CA ILE A 262 -16.01 -4.74 4.56
C ILE A 262 -15.39 -6.09 4.90
N LEU A 263 -15.12 -6.35 6.19
CA LEU A 263 -14.41 -7.55 6.65
C LEU A 263 -15.30 -8.80 6.79
N GLY A 264 -16.62 -8.62 6.77
CA GLY A 264 -17.61 -9.70 6.94
C GLY A 264 -18.06 -10.37 5.62
N GLN A 265 -17.53 -9.94 4.47
CA GLN A 265 -17.87 -10.57 3.19
C GLN A 265 -17.01 -11.82 2.97
N VAL A 266 -17.64 -12.99 2.90
CA VAL A 266 -16.96 -14.29 2.70
C VAL A 266 -16.23 -14.34 1.34
N LYS A 267 -16.86 -13.87 0.27
CA LYS A 267 -16.25 -13.91 -1.06
C LYS A 267 -15.16 -12.84 -1.18
N LYS A 268 -13.95 -13.28 -1.45
CA LYS A 268 -12.82 -12.42 -1.78
C LYS A 268 -13.03 -11.85 -3.20
N LYS A 269 -13.52 -10.61 -3.29
CA LYS A 269 -13.70 -9.92 -4.58
C LYS A 269 -12.43 -9.21 -5.05
N VAL A 270 -11.59 -8.80 -4.12
CA VAL A 270 -10.30 -8.18 -4.40
C VAL A 270 -9.21 -9.19 -4.08
N ASP A 271 -8.46 -9.57 -5.08
CA ASP A 271 -7.29 -10.45 -4.96
C ASP A 271 -6.02 -9.63 -5.21
N LEU A 272 -5.34 -9.23 -4.13
CA LEU A 272 -4.15 -8.38 -4.22
C LEU A 272 -2.97 -9.07 -4.93
N PRO A 273 -2.66 -10.35 -4.72
CA PRO A 273 -1.71 -11.07 -5.56
C PRO A 273 -2.01 -10.95 -7.05
N PHE A 274 -3.28 -11.13 -7.45
CA PHE A 274 -3.69 -10.97 -8.85
C PHE A 274 -3.53 -9.52 -9.34
N VAL A 275 -3.87 -8.52 -8.52
CA VAL A 275 -3.66 -7.10 -8.82
C VAL A 275 -2.19 -6.82 -9.10
N MET A 276 -1.29 -7.32 -8.24
CA MET A 276 0.15 -7.13 -8.35
C MET A 276 0.75 -7.82 -9.57
N ASP A 277 0.34 -9.07 -9.84
CA ASP A 277 0.91 -9.89 -10.93
C ASP A 277 0.40 -9.50 -12.32
N ASN A 278 -0.71 -8.76 -12.39
CA ASN A 278 -1.32 -8.31 -13.65
C ASN A 278 -1.26 -6.79 -13.84
N GLU A 279 -0.29 -6.12 -13.19
CA GLU A 279 -0.01 -4.69 -13.37
C GLU A 279 -1.26 -3.82 -13.23
N ARG A 280 -2.17 -4.19 -12.30
CA ARG A 280 -3.42 -3.46 -12.08
C ARG A 280 -3.22 -2.27 -11.16
N LEU A 281 -4.24 -1.41 -11.09
CA LEU A 281 -4.27 -0.25 -10.23
C LEU A 281 -5.11 -0.55 -8.99
N PHE A 282 -4.56 -0.31 -7.81
CA PHE A 282 -5.27 -0.38 -6.54
C PHE A 282 -5.15 0.96 -5.84
N ILE A 283 -6.26 1.68 -5.67
CA ILE A 283 -6.27 2.98 -5.00
C ILE A 283 -7.18 2.88 -3.78
N ALA A 284 -6.59 2.99 -2.59
CA ALA A 284 -7.31 3.02 -1.31
C ALA A 284 -7.48 4.46 -0.83
N ASN A 285 -8.72 4.92 -0.83
CA ASN A 285 -9.15 6.15 -0.18
C ASN A 285 -9.62 5.82 1.24
N LEU A 286 -8.74 6.01 2.22
CA LEU A 286 -9.03 5.71 3.62
C LEU A 286 -9.45 6.94 4.43
N SER A 287 -9.92 7.99 3.78
CA SER A 287 -10.31 9.28 4.36
C SER A 287 -10.65 9.23 5.85
N LYS A 288 -9.70 9.63 6.69
CA LYS A 288 -9.86 9.65 8.15
C LYS A 288 -11.01 10.55 8.61
N GLY A 289 -11.31 11.59 7.84
CA GLY A 289 -12.44 12.48 8.10
C GLY A 289 -13.79 11.76 8.01
N GLN A 290 -13.91 10.77 7.13
CA GLN A 290 -15.14 9.97 6.96
C GLN A 290 -15.17 8.73 7.85
N LEU A 291 -14.05 8.05 8.02
CA LEU A 291 -13.97 6.78 8.73
C LEU A 291 -13.69 6.93 10.23
N GLY A 292 -13.00 7.99 10.61
CA GLY A 292 -12.31 8.12 11.89
C GLY A 292 -10.92 7.44 11.86
N HIS A 293 -10.01 7.94 12.70
CA HIS A 293 -8.59 7.61 12.70
C HIS A 293 -8.33 6.10 12.82
N ASP A 294 -8.90 5.45 13.85
CA ASP A 294 -8.61 4.06 14.18
C ASP A 294 -9.06 3.08 13.09
N LYS A 295 -10.24 3.32 12.48
CA LYS A 295 -10.76 2.47 11.41
C LYS A 295 -9.93 2.60 10.13
N ALA A 296 -9.50 3.81 9.78
CA ALA A 296 -8.62 4.05 8.66
C ALA A 296 -7.26 3.36 8.87
N ASN A 297 -6.70 3.46 10.09
CA ASN A 297 -5.44 2.80 10.44
C ASN A 297 -5.55 1.27 10.38
N LEU A 298 -6.64 0.68 10.92
CA LEU A 298 -6.86 -0.76 10.86
C LEU A 298 -6.92 -1.25 9.40
N LEU A 299 -7.80 -0.65 8.60
CA LEU A 299 -7.97 -1.07 7.21
C LEU A 299 -6.68 -0.87 6.40
N GLY A 300 -5.96 0.23 6.61
CA GLY A 300 -4.67 0.47 5.96
C GLY A 300 -3.59 -0.52 6.38
N SER A 301 -3.46 -0.83 7.67
CA SER A 301 -2.52 -1.85 8.17
C SER A 301 -2.84 -3.24 7.64
N LEU A 302 -4.14 -3.61 7.55
CA LEU A 302 -4.55 -4.87 6.93
C LEU A 302 -4.22 -4.90 5.44
N LEU A 303 -4.43 -3.79 4.71
CA LEU A 303 -4.05 -3.71 3.29
C LEU A 303 -2.54 -3.84 3.09
N VAL A 304 -1.73 -3.11 3.85
CA VAL A 304 -0.26 -3.22 3.80
C VAL A 304 0.20 -4.64 4.07
N THR A 305 -0.36 -5.28 5.11
CA THR A 305 -0.10 -6.70 5.42
C THR A 305 -0.48 -7.62 4.26
N GLN A 306 -1.63 -7.39 3.61
CA GLN A 306 -2.05 -8.20 2.46
C GLN A 306 -1.15 -8.00 1.23
N PHE A 307 -0.64 -6.78 0.98
CA PHE A 307 0.37 -6.55 -0.07
C PHE A 307 1.68 -7.26 0.24
N GLN A 308 2.13 -7.23 1.50
CA GLN A 308 3.30 -7.98 1.95
C GLN A 308 3.15 -9.48 1.69
N LEU A 309 2.06 -10.07 2.16
CA LEU A 309 1.79 -11.49 2.00
C LEU A 309 1.67 -11.88 0.52
N GLY A 310 1.02 -11.02 -0.29
CA GLY A 310 0.95 -11.19 -1.74
C GLY A 310 2.31 -11.13 -2.43
N ALA A 311 3.22 -10.28 -1.95
CA ALA A 311 4.60 -10.24 -2.42
C ALA A 311 5.36 -11.51 -2.02
N MET A 312 5.28 -11.90 -0.74
CA MET A 312 5.96 -13.11 -0.24
C MET A 312 5.50 -14.40 -0.95
N ALA A 313 4.23 -14.49 -1.33
CA ALA A 313 3.69 -15.62 -2.11
C ALA A 313 4.39 -15.80 -3.47
N ARG A 314 5.10 -14.78 -3.96
CA ARG A 314 5.94 -14.85 -5.17
C ARG A 314 7.27 -15.61 -4.96
N ALA A 315 7.61 -15.97 -3.71
CA ALA A 315 8.83 -16.73 -3.40
C ALA A 315 8.94 -18.03 -4.23
N ASN A 316 7.81 -18.66 -4.51
CA ASN A 316 7.72 -19.90 -5.28
C ASN A 316 7.83 -19.72 -6.81
N ARG A 317 8.09 -18.49 -7.29
CA ARG A 317 8.29 -18.19 -8.71
C ARG A 317 9.72 -17.72 -8.97
N PRO A 318 10.31 -18.04 -10.13
CA PRO A 318 11.59 -17.47 -10.54
C PRO A 318 11.56 -15.94 -10.50
N GLU A 319 12.67 -15.30 -10.13
CA GLU A 319 12.73 -13.84 -10.03
C GLU A 319 12.42 -13.14 -11.36
N SER A 320 12.83 -13.75 -12.48
CA SER A 320 12.58 -13.24 -13.84
C SER A 320 11.10 -13.17 -14.24
N GLU A 321 10.24 -13.96 -13.57
CA GLU A 321 8.80 -13.96 -13.83
C GLU A 321 8.02 -13.01 -12.89
N ARG A 322 8.68 -12.48 -11.86
CA ARG A 322 8.06 -11.53 -10.93
C ARG A 322 8.00 -10.16 -11.57
N ARG A 323 6.81 -9.56 -11.61
CA ARG A 323 6.60 -8.20 -12.11
C ARG A 323 6.79 -7.18 -10.98
N ASP A 324 7.41 -6.05 -11.30
CA ASP A 324 7.51 -4.94 -10.36
C ASP A 324 6.11 -4.38 -10.07
N PHE A 325 5.84 -4.13 -8.79
CA PHE A 325 4.62 -3.48 -8.33
C PHE A 325 4.98 -2.33 -7.41
N TYR A 326 4.51 -1.13 -7.73
CA TYR A 326 4.87 0.11 -7.05
C TYR A 326 3.78 0.48 -6.05
N LEU A 327 4.10 0.34 -4.75
CA LEU A 327 3.18 0.63 -3.65
C LEU A 327 3.56 1.96 -2.99
N PHE A 328 2.70 2.94 -3.15
CA PHE A 328 2.80 4.27 -2.56
C PHE A 328 1.98 4.33 -1.29
N ILE A 329 2.61 4.68 -0.17
CA ILE A 329 1.96 4.79 1.14
C ILE A 329 2.18 6.19 1.65
N ASP A 330 1.13 7.02 1.60
CA ASP A 330 1.19 8.34 2.19
C ASP A 330 0.92 8.26 3.70
N GLU A 331 1.61 9.10 4.49
CA GLU A 331 1.57 9.09 5.95
C GLU A 331 1.72 7.67 6.55
N PHE A 332 2.76 6.93 6.08
CA PHE A 332 2.91 5.50 6.33
C PHE A 332 3.04 5.12 7.81
N GLN A 333 3.43 6.05 8.69
CA GLN A 333 3.46 5.84 10.14
C GLN A 333 2.11 5.36 10.70
N ASN A 334 1.01 5.71 10.05
CA ASN A 334 -0.33 5.28 10.44
C ASN A 334 -0.59 3.78 10.24
N PHE A 335 0.20 3.14 9.38
CA PHE A 335 0.03 1.75 8.94
C PHE A 335 1.23 0.87 9.28
N SER A 336 2.25 1.46 9.89
CA SER A 336 3.49 0.78 10.25
C SER A 336 3.28 -0.13 11.47
N THR A 337 3.29 -1.43 11.21
CA THR A 337 3.31 -2.49 12.24
C THR A 337 4.73 -2.98 12.47
N ASP A 338 4.97 -3.75 13.53
CA ASP A 338 6.29 -4.35 13.78
C ASP A 338 6.74 -5.26 12.60
N ALA A 339 5.78 -5.89 11.91
CA ALA A 339 6.03 -6.65 10.69
C ALA A 339 6.52 -5.79 9.51
N PHE A 340 6.29 -4.46 9.54
CA PHE A 340 6.67 -3.55 8.46
C PHE A 340 8.19 -3.46 8.26
N ALA A 341 8.96 -3.59 9.35
CA ALA A 341 10.42 -3.64 9.26
C ALA A 341 10.91 -4.81 8.39
N SER A 342 10.26 -5.97 8.51
CA SER A 342 10.57 -7.16 7.69
C SER A 342 10.20 -6.94 6.22
N ILE A 343 9.09 -6.22 5.94
CA ILE A 343 8.72 -5.87 4.56
C ILE A 343 9.84 -5.08 3.89
N LEU A 344 10.33 -4.02 4.54
CA LEU A 344 11.39 -3.18 3.98
C LEU A 344 12.66 -3.97 3.65
N ALA A 345 13.02 -4.95 4.49
CA ALA A 345 14.21 -5.75 4.26
C ALA A 345 14.07 -6.77 3.09
N GLU A 346 12.84 -7.24 2.82
CA GLU A 346 12.63 -8.38 1.93
C GLU A 346 11.83 -8.04 0.66
N ALA A 347 11.05 -6.98 0.64
CA ALA A 347 10.10 -6.66 -0.43
C ALA A 347 10.77 -6.57 -1.81
N ARG A 348 12.02 -6.09 -1.87
CA ARG A 348 12.83 -6.02 -3.09
C ARG A 348 12.93 -7.39 -3.78
N LYS A 349 13.16 -8.48 -3.03
CA LYS A 349 13.29 -9.84 -3.58
C LYS A 349 12.02 -10.29 -4.30
N TYR A 350 10.88 -9.77 -3.84
CA TYR A 350 9.55 -10.12 -4.36
C TYR A 350 9.00 -9.10 -5.34
N ARG A 351 9.84 -8.14 -5.78
CA ARG A 351 9.46 -7.09 -6.73
C ARG A 351 8.31 -6.20 -6.24
N LEU A 352 8.25 -5.94 -4.94
CA LEU A 352 7.39 -4.93 -4.34
C LEU A 352 8.23 -3.69 -4.04
N CYS A 353 8.04 -2.64 -4.84
CA CYS A 353 8.75 -1.36 -4.73
C CYS A 353 7.94 -0.43 -3.83
N LEU A 354 8.52 0.04 -2.73
CA LEU A 354 7.82 0.89 -1.76
C LEU A 354 8.23 2.35 -1.92
N THR A 355 7.24 3.23 -1.99
CA THR A 355 7.43 4.68 -1.81
C THR A 355 6.71 5.11 -0.55
N LEU A 356 7.48 5.50 0.46
CA LEU A 356 6.99 5.84 1.79
C LEU A 356 7.07 7.34 2.01
N SER A 357 5.97 7.96 2.42
CA SER A 357 5.89 9.39 2.71
C SER A 357 5.39 9.63 4.12
N HIS A 358 6.02 10.56 4.85
CA HIS A 358 5.49 11.08 6.11
C HIS A 358 6.04 12.46 6.49
N GLN A 359 5.63 12.99 7.64
CA GLN A 359 5.88 14.39 7.99
C GLN A 359 7.11 14.60 8.87
N TYR A 360 7.35 13.76 9.90
CA TYR A 360 8.48 13.88 10.82
C TYR A 360 8.86 12.53 11.45
N ILE A 361 10.17 12.35 11.68
CA ILE A 361 10.81 11.07 12.00
C ILE A 361 10.34 10.49 13.34
N ASP A 362 10.09 11.35 14.34
CA ASP A 362 9.69 10.91 15.68
C ASP A 362 8.34 10.18 15.74
N GLN A 363 7.54 10.24 14.67
CA GLN A 363 6.32 9.41 14.54
C GLN A 363 6.63 7.93 14.39
N LEU A 364 7.87 7.58 14.00
CA LEU A 364 8.23 6.19 13.74
C LEU A 364 8.83 5.53 14.98
N PRO A 365 8.33 4.35 15.37
CA PRO A 365 9.03 3.51 16.33
C PRO A 365 10.46 3.23 15.88
N GLU A 366 11.38 3.14 16.85
CA GLU A 366 12.81 2.96 16.57
C GLU A 366 13.13 1.80 15.60
N PRO A 367 12.54 0.58 15.76
CA PRO A 367 12.83 -0.52 14.82
C PRO A 367 12.44 -0.21 13.39
N ILE A 368 11.34 0.53 13.19
CA ILE A 368 10.86 0.91 11.84
C ILE A 368 11.76 2.01 11.26
N ARG A 369 12.16 2.99 12.08
CA ARG A 369 13.08 4.04 11.67
C ARG A 369 14.40 3.44 11.18
N GLN A 370 14.99 2.51 11.93
CA GLN A 370 16.22 1.81 11.54
C GLN A 370 16.02 0.99 10.25
N ALA A 371 14.88 0.31 10.11
CA ALA A 371 14.58 -0.44 8.89
C ALA A 371 14.44 0.46 7.67
N VAL A 372 13.81 1.63 7.79
CA VAL A 372 13.70 2.61 6.71
C VAL A 372 15.09 3.05 6.26
N PHE A 373 15.91 3.61 7.13
CA PHE A 373 17.23 4.12 6.77
C PHE A 373 18.22 3.03 6.33
N GLY A 374 18.05 1.79 6.81
CA GLY A 374 18.88 0.66 6.42
C GLY A 374 18.54 0.02 5.07
N ASN A 375 17.32 0.22 4.54
CA ASN A 375 16.86 -0.50 3.35
C ASN A 375 16.43 0.40 2.18
N VAL A 376 16.28 1.71 2.41
CA VAL A 376 15.85 2.65 1.37
C VAL A 376 17.04 3.14 0.56
N GLY A 377 16.95 3.05 -0.78
CA GLY A 377 18.00 3.48 -1.67
C GLY A 377 17.94 4.97 -1.98
N THR A 378 16.75 5.54 -2.20
CA THR A 378 16.58 6.96 -2.54
C THR A 378 15.88 7.71 -1.41
N LEU A 379 16.52 8.78 -0.91
CA LEU A 379 15.99 9.66 0.15
C LEU A 379 15.66 11.03 -0.43
N ILE A 380 14.46 11.54 -0.17
CA ILE A 380 14.02 12.87 -0.60
C ILE A 380 13.50 13.63 0.63
N ALA A 381 14.20 14.69 1.02
CA ALA A 381 13.81 15.55 2.12
C ALA A 381 13.39 16.93 1.61
N PHE A 382 12.09 17.22 1.71
CA PHE A 382 11.58 18.57 1.61
C PHE A 382 11.89 19.36 2.87
N ARG A 383 11.37 20.59 3.01
CA ARG A 383 11.47 21.35 4.25
C ARG A 383 10.96 20.56 5.45
N ILE A 384 11.80 20.40 6.47
CA ILE A 384 11.54 19.65 7.71
C ILE A 384 11.78 20.49 8.95
N GLY A 385 11.46 19.97 10.13
CA GLY A 385 11.83 20.57 11.42
C GLY A 385 13.34 20.42 11.68
N TYR A 386 13.89 21.24 12.58
CA TYR A 386 15.32 21.23 12.86
C TYR A 386 15.77 19.88 13.46
N THR A 387 14.98 19.29 14.35
CA THR A 387 15.27 17.98 14.93
C THR A 387 15.38 16.88 13.86
N ASP A 388 14.43 16.84 12.92
CA ASP A 388 14.49 15.89 11.78
C ASP A 388 15.67 16.22 10.85
N ALA A 389 15.98 17.50 10.67
CA ALA A 389 17.10 17.94 9.84
C ALA A 389 18.44 17.46 10.37
N GLU A 390 18.63 17.40 11.69
CA GLU A 390 19.84 16.82 12.31
C GLU A 390 20.00 15.33 12.00
N VAL A 391 18.90 14.57 12.04
CA VAL A 391 18.89 13.16 11.66
C VAL A 391 19.20 13.01 10.16
N MET A 392 18.49 13.74 9.31
CA MET A 392 18.69 13.68 7.85
C MET A 392 20.07 14.15 7.40
N THR A 393 20.70 15.10 8.09
CA THR A 393 22.09 15.51 7.84
C THR A 393 23.04 14.32 7.99
N LYS A 394 22.83 13.45 8.97
CA LYS A 394 23.63 12.22 9.16
C LYS A 394 23.42 11.26 8.01
N GLU A 395 22.18 11.05 7.61
CA GLU A 395 21.79 10.16 6.50
C GLU A 395 22.31 10.67 5.12
N PHE A 396 22.43 11.99 4.98
CA PHE A 396 23.06 12.64 3.81
C PHE A 396 24.59 12.71 3.87
N GLY A 397 25.22 11.98 4.81
CA GLY A 397 26.68 11.90 4.92
C GLY A 397 27.33 13.21 5.42
N LYS A 398 26.58 14.06 6.11
CA LYS A 398 27.00 15.37 6.67
C LYS A 398 27.39 16.41 5.61
N THR A 399 27.06 16.19 4.36
CA THR A 399 27.36 17.15 3.27
C THR A 399 26.37 18.32 3.21
N ILE A 400 25.15 18.11 3.75
CA ILE A 400 24.09 19.12 3.80
C ILE A 400 23.86 19.53 5.26
N PRO A 401 24.01 20.80 5.63
CA PRO A 401 23.76 21.25 7.02
C PRO A 401 22.25 21.25 7.35
N ALA A 402 21.92 21.04 8.61
CA ALA A 402 20.53 20.98 9.10
C ALA A 402 19.75 22.26 8.80
N THR A 403 20.42 23.42 8.85
CA THR A 403 19.80 24.71 8.51
C THR A 403 19.31 24.75 7.05
N ALA A 404 20.09 24.19 6.12
CA ALA A 404 19.70 24.15 4.72
C ALA A 404 18.45 23.29 4.46
N LEU A 405 18.25 22.22 5.25
CA LEU A 405 17.04 21.37 5.19
C LEU A 405 15.81 22.06 5.81
N ALA A 406 16.03 22.87 6.85
CA ALA A 406 14.95 23.61 7.52
C ALA A 406 14.46 24.83 6.70
N ASP A 407 15.32 25.40 5.86
CA ASP A 407 15.08 26.64 5.09
C ASP A 407 14.70 26.40 3.62
N LEU A 408 14.45 25.13 3.21
CA LEU A 408 14.02 24.82 1.85
C LEU A 408 12.72 25.52 1.49
N GLU A 409 12.62 26.02 0.28
CA GLU A 409 11.40 26.61 -0.26
C GLU A 409 10.37 25.52 -0.61
N ARG A 410 9.14 25.97 -0.90
CA ARG A 410 8.09 25.06 -1.39
C ARG A 410 8.51 24.45 -2.72
N TYR A 411 8.34 23.12 -2.85
CA TYR A 411 8.77 22.31 -3.99
C TYR A 411 10.31 22.18 -4.16
N GLU A 412 11.09 22.62 -3.21
CA GLU A 412 12.51 22.29 -3.14
C GLU A 412 12.73 21.11 -2.18
N ALA A 413 13.71 20.28 -2.52
CA ALA A 413 14.11 19.16 -1.71
C ALA A 413 15.63 18.91 -1.83
N VAL A 414 16.18 18.23 -0.83
CA VAL A 414 17.48 17.58 -0.93
C VAL A 414 17.27 16.12 -1.27
N VAL A 415 17.97 15.65 -2.28
CA VAL A 415 17.85 14.30 -2.83
C VAL A 415 19.15 13.55 -2.69
N LYS A 416 19.13 12.36 -2.08
CA LYS A 416 20.18 11.35 -2.17
C LYS A 416 19.67 10.26 -3.09
N LEU A 417 20.17 10.23 -4.30
CA LEU A 417 19.65 9.38 -5.36
C LEU A 417 20.48 8.10 -5.46
N LEU A 418 19.78 6.97 -5.58
CA LEU A 418 20.40 5.72 -5.98
C LEU A 418 20.42 5.65 -7.51
N VAL A 419 21.57 5.35 -8.10
CA VAL A 419 21.76 5.21 -9.56
C VAL A 419 22.62 3.99 -9.85
N GLY A 420 22.06 3.00 -10.54
CA GLY A 420 22.78 1.77 -10.85
C GLY A 420 23.27 1.01 -9.62
N GLY A 421 22.51 1.07 -8.51
CA GLY A 421 22.86 0.43 -7.25
C GLY A 421 23.89 1.18 -6.40
N ALA A 422 24.36 2.37 -6.81
CA ALA A 422 25.28 3.20 -6.04
C ALA A 422 24.63 4.53 -5.62
N ASN A 423 24.81 4.91 -4.36
CA ASN A 423 24.33 6.19 -3.86
C ASN A 423 25.16 7.34 -4.46
N ARG A 424 24.48 8.36 -4.98
CA ARG A 424 25.09 9.62 -5.40
C ARG A 424 25.20 10.59 -4.23
N GLU A 425 26.09 11.58 -4.35
CA GLU A 425 26.16 12.67 -3.39
C GLU A 425 24.83 13.41 -3.33
N PRO A 426 24.36 13.77 -2.12
CA PRO A 426 23.13 14.52 -1.97
C PRO A 426 23.21 15.90 -2.62
N PHE A 427 22.15 16.31 -3.29
CA PHE A 427 22.05 17.59 -3.97
C PHE A 427 20.71 18.26 -3.75
N ARG A 428 20.67 19.59 -3.82
CA ARG A 428 19.43 20.38 -3.80
C ARG A 428 18.77 20.35 -5.17
N ALA A 429 17.47 20.17 -5.20
CA ALA A 429 16.71 20.06 -6.43
C ALA A 429 15.35 20.75 -6.30
N LYS A 430 14.78 21.16 -7.44
CA LYS A 430 13.43 21.64 -7.57
C LYS A 430 12.55 20.54 -8.16
N MET A 431 11.50 20.18 -7.44
CA MET A 431 10.57 19.14 -7.87
C MET A 431 9.67 19.64 -9.00
N LEU A 432 9.22 18.70 -9.85
CA LEU A 432 8.29 19.02 -10.93
C LEU A 432 6.99 19.62 -10.40
N PRO A 433 6.41 20.62 -11.11
CA PRO A 433 5.08 21.10 -10.82
C PRO A 433 4.03 20.01 -11.04
N PRO A 434 2.77 20.20 -10.56
CA PRO A 434 1.70 19.24 -10.81
C PRO A 434 1.50 18.97 -12.31
N LEU A 435 1.43 17.70 -12.69
CA LEU A 435 1.12 17.30 -14.08
C LEU A 435 -0.35 17.60 -14.41
N GLU A 436 -0.62 18.32 -15.50
CA GLU A 436 -1.96 18.87 -15.81
C GLU A 436 -2.84 17.98 -16.72
N ASN A 437 -2.57 16.70 -16.84
CA ASN A 437 -3.31 15.81 -17.75
C ASN A 437 -4.63 15.29 -17.13
N ARG A 438 -5.65 16.14 -16.99
CA ARG A 438 -6.98 15.71 -16.52
C ARG A 438 -7.79 15.02 -17.64
N VAL A 439 -8.28 13.82 -17.35
CA VAL A 439 -9.15 13.05 -18.25
C VAL A 439 -10.64 13.20 -17.90
N GLY A 440 -10.94 13.56 -16.64
CA GLY A 440 -12.29 13.89 -16.18
C GLY A 440 -13.31 12.72 -16.23
N ARG A 441 -12.89 11.49 -15.87
CA ARG A 441 -13.74 10.30 -15.88
C ARG A 441 -14.02 9.69 -14.51
N ARG A 442 -13.87 10.47 -13.44
CA ARG A 442 -13.97 10.01 -12.04
C ARG A 442 -15.22 9.16 -11.78
N GLU A 443 -16.41 9.68 -12.12
CA GLU A 443 -17.68 9.00 -11.85
C GLU A 443 -17.78 7.66 -12.60
N LYS A 444 -17.31 7.62 -13.84
CA LYS A 444 -17.30 6.38 -14.64
C LYS A 444 -16.35 5.33 -14.02
N LEU A 445 -15.18 5.74 -13.54
CA LEU A 445 -14.22 4.84 -12.91
C LEU A 445 -14.77 4.27 -11.59
N ILE A 446 -15.42 5.11 -10.77
CA ILE A 446 -16.09 4.68 -9.56
C ILE A 446 -17.20 3.67 -9.87
N ALA A 447 -18.05 3.96 -10.87
CA ALA A 447 -19.13 3.05 -11.30
C ALA A 447 -18.59 1.68 -11.76
N LEU A 448 -17.54 1.66 -12.59
CA LEU A 448 -16.90 0.42 -13.05
C LEU A 448 -16.28 -0.38 -11.89
N SER A 449 -15.64 0.30 -10.95
CA SER A 449 -15.08 -0.36 -9.77
C SER A 449 -16.17 -0.91 -8.85
N ARG A 450 -17.26 -0.16 -8.63
CA ARG A 450 -18.44 -0.62 -7.86
C ARG A 450 -19.03 -1.89 -8.45
N GLU A 451 -19.31 -1.91 -9.76
CA GLU A 451 -19.89 -3.06 -10.44
C GLU A 451 -19.08 -4.35 -10.23
N ARG A 452 -17.76 -4.26 -10.31
CA ARG A 452 -16.87 -5.43 -10.26
C ARG A 452 -16.55 -5.89 -8.84
N PHE A 453 -16.30 -4.96 -7.93
CA PHE A 453 -15.65 -5.27 -6.66
C PHE A 453 -16.54 -5.04 -5.43
N THR A 454 -17.73 -4.46 -5.59
CA THR A 454 -18.61 -4.17 -4.46
C THR A 454 -19.90 -4.97 -4.49
N MET A 455 -20.68 -4.84 -3.43
CA MET A 455 -22.03 -5.38 -3.32
C MET A 455 -22.90 -4.34 -2.60
N ARG A 456 -24.19 -4.27 -2.93
CA ARG A 456 -25.14 -3.39 -2.22
C ARG A 456 -25.19 -3.72 -0.74
N ARG A 457 -25.20 -2.69 0.08
CA ARG A 457 -25.22 -2.78 1.55
C ARG A 457 -26.29 -3.70 2.06
N GLU A 458 -27.54 -3.58 1.57
CA GLU A 458 -28.68 -4.39 2.04
C GLU A 458 -28.43 -5.90 1.83
N ILE A 459 -27.78 -6.26 0.70
CA ILE A 459 -27.45 -7.66 0.42
C ILE A 459 -26.40 -8.18 1.39
N ILE A 460 -25.40 -7.35 1.73
CA ILE A 460 -24.34 -7.72 2.68
C ILE A 460 -24.97 -7.91 4.06
N GLU A 461 -25.74 -6.94 4.54
CA GLU A 461 -26.36 -6.95 5.87
C GLU A 461 -27.34 -8.12 6.00
N SER A 462 -28.13 -8.42 4.97
CA SER A 462 -28.99 -9.62 4.94
C SER A 462 -28.19 -10.93 5.04
N LYS A 463 -27.03 -11.03 4.39
CA LYS A 463 -26.14 -12.20 4.51
C LYS A 463 -25.53 -12.32 5.89
N LEU A 464 -25.07 -11.20 6.46
CA LEU A 464 -24.51 -11.17 7.81
C LEU A 464 -25.55 -11.54 8.85
N GLN A 465 -26.77 -11.05 8.73
CA GLN A 465 -27.88 -11.42 9.62
C GLN A 465 -28.18 -12.91 9.56
N ARG A 466 -28.24 -13.50 8.36
CA ARG A 466 -28.42 -14.97 8.21
C ARG A 466 -27.27 -15.75 8.84
N TRP A 467 -26.03 -15.28 8.66
CA TRP A 467 -24.87 -15.91 9.28
C TRP A 467 -24.90 -15.81 10.81
N MET A 468 -25.34 -14.69 11.37
CA MET A 468 -25.51 -14.52 12.82
C MET A 468 -26.59 -15.46 13.38
N ASN A 469 -27.70 -15.66 12.66
CA ASN A 469 -28.81 -16.49 13.06
C ASN A 469 -28.61 -17.99 12.70
N SER A 470 -27.55 -18.36 11.99
CA SER A 470 -27.25 -19.76 11.72
C SER A 470 -26.71 -20.43 12.99
N GLN A 471 -27.54 -21.24 13.60
CA GLN A 471 -27.20 -22.11 14.73
C GLN A 471 -26.35 -23.30 14.30
#